data_73c533187c4c20294133170af2283222
#
_entry.id   73c533187c4c20294133170af2283222
#
_cell.length_a   1.000
_cell.length_b   1.000
_cell.length_c   1.000
_cell.angle_alpha   90.00
_cell.angle_beta   90.00
_cell.angle_gamma   90.00
#
_symmetry.space_group_name_H-M   'P 1'
#
loop_
_entity.id
_entity.type
_entity.pdbx_description
1 polymer ?
#
loop_
_entity_poly.entity_id
_entity_poly.type
_entity_poly.pdbx_seq_one_letter_code
_entity_poly.pdbx_strand_id
1 'polypeptide(L)'
;MSDKNRIVIFDTTMRDGEQSPGASMSLEEKLQISRVFDELGIDIIEAGFPIASPGDFEAVTEISKTLKKSIPAGLARATKKDIDACHEALR
;
A
#
# COMPACT_ATOMS: atom_id res chain seq x y z
N MET A 1 20.96 -5.90 8.52
CA MET A 1 22.23 -5.59 7.89
C MET A 1 22.03 -4.84 6.59
N SER A 2 22.75 -3.79 6.42
CA SER A 2 22.67 -3.03 5.17
C SER A 2 23.62 -3.64 4.15
N ASP A 3 23.11 -3.89 2.98
CA ASP A 3 23.90 -4.41 1.88
C ASP A 3 23.91 -3.35 0.77
N LYS A 4 25.10 -2.90 0.40
CA LYS A 4 25.26 -1.87 -0.62
C LYS A 4 24.67 -2.28 -1.96
N ASN A 5 24.63 -3.58 -2.22
CA ASN A 5 24.14 -4.12 -3.49
C ASN A 5 22.68 -4.54 -3.44
N ARG A 6 22.03 -4.34 -2.33
CA ARG A 6 20.65 -4.72 -2.20
C ARG A 6 19.74 -3.79 -3.02
N ILE A 7 18.88 -4.39 -3.81
CA ILE A 7 17.87 -3.65 -4.58
C ILE A 7 16.59 -3.64 -3.78
N VAL A 8 16.05 -2.44 -3.53
CA VAL A 8 14.77 -2.28 -2.86
C VAL A 8 13.67 -2.31 -3.91
N ILE A 9 12.70 -3.22 -3.73
CA ILE A 9 11.58 -3.35 -4.65
C ILE A 9 10.38 -2.63 -4.07
N PHE A 10 9.87 -1.67 -4.82
CA PHE A 10 8.71 -0.87 -4.46
C PHE A 10 7.57 -1.20 -5.42
N ASP A 11 6.47 -1.72 -4.89
CA ASP A 11 5.33 -2.11 -5.70
C ASP A 11 4.19 -1.10 -5.58
N THR A 12 3.61 -0.71 -6.72
CA THR A 12 2.51 0.25 -6.77
C THR A 12 1.23 -0.35 -7.36
N THR A 13 1.17 -1.67 -7.47
CA THR A 13 0.04 -2.35 -8.11
C THR A 13 -1.31 -1.96 -7.49
N MET A 14 -1.38 -1.89 -6.19
CA MET A 14 -2.66 -1.65 -5.51
C MET A 14 -3.08 -0.19 -5.50
N ARG A 15 -2.22 0.73 -5.86
CA ARG A 15 -2.60 2.14 -6.02
C ARG A 15 -2.62 2.50 -7.50
N ASP A 16 -1.47 2.39 -8.15
CA ASP A 16 -1.31 2.81 -9.54
C ASP A 16 -2.02 1.85 -10.51
N GLY A 17 -1.87 0.56 -10.28
CA GLY A 17 -2.52 -0.44 -11.11
C GLY A 17 -4.03 -0.38 -11.05
N GLU A 18 -4.58 -0.10 -9.88
CA GLU A 18 -6.03 -0.03 -9.68
C GLU A 18 -6.64 1.16 -10.43
N GLN A 19 -5.87 2.17 -10.73
CA GLN A 19 -6.38 3.34 -11.45
C GLN A 19 -6.49 3.12 -12.94
N SER A 20 -6.01 2.00 -13.44
CA SER A 20 -6.18 1.65 -14.84
C SER A 20 -7.64 1.31 -15.12
N PRO A 21 -8.19 1.68 -16.30
CA PRO A 21 -9.57 1.35 -16.61
C PRO A 21 -9.84 -0.15 -16.51
N GLY A 22 -10.91 -0.50 -15.78
CA GLY A 22 -11.31 -1.89 -15.62
C GLY A 22 -10.49 -2.69 -14.63
N ALA A 23 -9.57 -2.06 -13.90
CA ALA A 23 -8.67 -2.76 -12.97
C ALA A 23 -9.07 -2.57 -11.51
N SER A 24 -10.36 -2.33 -11.25
CA SER A 24 -10.84 -2.16 -9.87
C SER A 24 -10.75 -3.46 -9.09
N MET A 25 -10.24 -3.40 -7.86
CA MET A 25 -10.08 -4.56 -7.00
C MET A 25 -10.88 -4.40 -5.71
N SER A 26 -11.45 -5.50 -5.24
CA SER A 26 -12.12 -5.51 -3.93
C SER A 26 -11.07 -5.50 -2.82
N LEU A 27 -11.52 -5.21 -1.61
CA LEU A 27 -10.64 -5.25 -0.44
C LEU A 27 -10.01 -6.63 -0.26
N GLU A 28 -10.81 -7.68 -0.44
CA GLU A 28 -10.29 -9.04 -0.29
C GLU A 28 -9.24 -9.39 -1.31
N GLU A 29 -9.44 -8.95 -2.55
CA GLU A 29 -8.44 -9.16 -3.60
C GLU A 29 -7.14 -8.44 -3.27
N LYS A 30 -7.24 -7.20 -2.78
CA LYS A 30 -6.06 -6.44 -2.37
C LYS A 30 -5.32 -7.13 -1.24
N LEU A 31 -6.05 -7.66 -0.26
CA LEU A 31 -5.43 -8.36 0.85
C LEU A 31 -4.73 -9.64 0.41
N GLN A 32 -5.34 -10.39 -0.52
CA GLN A 32 -4.72 -11.58 -1.07
C GLN A 32 -3.43 -11.26 -1.80
N ILE A 33 -3.45 -10.24 -2.66
CA ILE A 33 -2.26 -9.82 -3.41
C ILE A 33 -1.18 -9.36 -2.44
N SER A 34 -1.56 -8.62 -1.41
CA SER A 34 -0.62 -8.12 -0.40
C SER A 34 0.09 -9.27 0.31
N ARG A 35 -0.63 -10.31 0.65
CA ARG A 35 -0.02 -11.48 1.31
C ARG A 35 0.98 -12.18 0.41
N VAL A 36 0.63 -12.34 -0.86
CA VAL A 36 1.55 -12.97 -1.82
C VAL A 36 2.81 -12.13 -1.98
N PHE A 37 2.66 -10.82 -2.15
CA PHE A 37 3.80 -9.93 -2.29
C PHE A 37 4.67 -9.91 -1.04
N ASP A 38 4.04 -9.93 0.12
CA ASP A 38 4.77 -9.98 1.39
C ASP A 38 5.61 -11.27 1.49
N GLU A 39 5.04 -12.39 1.10
CA GLU A 39 5.74 -13.68 1.10
C GLU A 39 6.87 -13.71 0.07
N LEU A 40 6.68 -13.06 -1.06
CA LEU A 40 7.70 -13.00 -2.11
C LEU A 40 8.87 -12.10 -1.74
N GLY A 41 8.74 -11.32 -0.67
CA GLY A 41 9.82 -10.45 -0.23
C GLY A 41 9.86 -9.09 -0.90
N ILE A 42 8.72 -8.62 -1.42
CA ILE A 42 8.63 -7.23 -1.89
C ILE A 42 8.91 -6.33 -0.70
N ASP A 43 9.80 -5.37 -0.87
CA ASP A 43 10.27 -4.55 0.26
C ASP A 43 9.22 -3.54 0.71
N ILE A 44 8.62 -2.83 -0.23
CA ILE A 44 7.64 -1.79 0.08
C ILE A 44 6.42 -1.99 -0.82
N ILE A 45 5.24 -2.00 -0.22
CA ILE A 45 3.98 -2.17 -0.94
C ILE A 45 3.16 -0.90 -0.74
N GLU A 46 2.89 -0.19 -1.85
CA GLU A 46 2.04 1.00 -1.80
C GLU A 46 0.59 0.55 -1.78
N ALA A 47 -0.05 0.71 -0.62
CA ALA A 47 -1.37 0.14 -0.40
C ALA A 47 -2.50 0.95 -1.02
N GLY A 48 -2.33 2.26 -1.19
CA GLY A 48 -3.36 3.07 -1.79
C GLY A 48 -3.22 4.55 -1.46
N PHE A 49 -4.31 5.28 -1.69
CA PHE A 49 -4.39 6.72 -1.46
C PHE A 49 -5.46 6.96 -0.39
N PRO A 50 -5.09 7.01 0.90
CA PRO A 50 -6.08 7.02 1.99
C PRO A 50 -7.08 8.15 1.95
N ILE A 51 -6.69 9.34 1.49
CA ILE A 51 -7.59 10.48 1.46
C ILE A 51 -8.64 10.40 0.34
N ALA A 52 -8.44 9.52 -0.64
CA ALA A 52 -9.29 9.46 -1.82
C ALA A 52 -10.73 9.08 -1.49
N SER A 53 -10.94 8.14 -0.56
CA SER A 53 -12.28 7.73 -0.14
C SER A 53 -12.20 6.94 1.16
N PRO A 54 -13.34 6.77 1.89
CA PRO A 54 -13.36 5.89 3.06
C PRO A 54 -12.94 4.46 2.73
N GLY A 55 -13.31 3.96 1.56
CA GLY A 55 -12.91 2.62 1.13
C GLY A 55 -11.41 2.50 0.94
N ASP A 56 -10.79 3.51 0.36
CA ASP A 56 -9.34 3.53 0.18
C ASP A 56 -8.64 3.61 1.52
N PHE A 57 -9.15 4.42 2.45
CA PHE A 57 -8.60 4.51 3.80
C PHE A 57 -8.65 3.13 4.49
N GLU A 58 -9.79 2.47 4.41
CA GLU A 58 -9.96 1.14 5.01
C GLU A 58 -9.01 0.13 4.38
N ALA A 59 -8.85 0.15 3.08
CA ALA A 59 -7.98 -0.77 2.37
C ALA A 59 -6.52 -0.60 2.84
N VAL A 60 -6.04 0.64 2.91
CA VAL A 60 -4.69 0.91 3.37
C VAL A 60 -4.50 0.43 4.81
N THR A 61 -5.48 0.69 5.66
CA THR A 61 -5.43 0.28 7.07
C THR A 61 -5.33 -1.24 7.20
N GLU A 62 -6.18 -1.96 6.48
CA GLU A 62 -6.20 -3.42 6.57
C GLU A 62 -4.96 -4.05 5.98
N ILE A 63 -4.47 -3.54 4.86
CA ILE A 63 -3.23 -4.02 4.27
C ILE A 63 -2.08 -3.78 5.23
N SER A 64 -2.02 -2.61 5.83
CA SER A 64 -0.96 -2.26 6.78
C SER A 64 -0.89 -3.25 7.95
N LYS A 65 -2.04 -3.68 8.44
CA LYS A 65 -2.10 -4.66 9.53
C LYS A 65 -1.71 -6.06 9.10
N THR A 66 -1.85 -6.37 7.83
CA THR A 66 -1.65 -7.73 7.31
C THR A 66 -0.18 -8.02 7.00
N LEU A 67 0.58 -7.02 6.60
CA LEU A 67 1.96 -7.22 6.17
C LEU A 67 2.86 -7.59 7.35
N LYS A 68 3.76 -8.55 7.13
CA LYS A 68 4.71 -9.03 8.14
C LYS A 68 6.15 -8.66 7.82
N LYS A 69 6.51 -8.68 6.54
CA LYS A 69 7.89 -8.43 6.09
C LYS A 69 8.00 -7.13 5.32
N SER A 70 6.99 -6.85 4.49
CA SER A 70 6.98 -5.66 3.63
C SER A 70 6.59 -4.43 4.44
N ILE A 71 7.06 -3.28 3.99
CA ILE A 71 6.71 -1.98 4.60
C ILE A 71 5.52 -1.42 3.84
N PRO A 72 4.40 -1.15 4.53
CA PRO A 72 3.27 -0.51 3.86
C PRO A 72 3.54 0.96 3.61
N ALA A 73 3.06 1.48 2.48
CA ALA A 73 3.19 2.88 2.14
C ALA A 73 1.86 3.36 1.57
N GLY A 74 1.63 4.65 1.66
CA GLY A 74 0.43 5.27 1.12
C GLY A 74 0.79 6.52 0.34
N LEU A 75 -0.06 6.87 -0.62
CA LEU A 75 0.10 8.10 -1.37
C LEU A 75 -0.53 9.26 -0.61
N ALA A 76 0.15 10.40 -0.56
CA ALA A 76 -0.36 11.62 0.02
C ALA A 76 0.20 12.80 -0.76
N ARG A 77 -0.69 13.72 -1.15
CA ARG A 77 -0.23 14.99 -1.71
C ARG A 77 0.36 15.82 -0.57
N ALA A 78 1.05 16.90 -0.91
CA ALA A 78 1.71 17.74 0.10
C ALA A 78 0.72 18.68 0.79
N THR A 79 -0.39 18.15 1.29
CA THR A 79 -1.38 18.88 2.07
C THR A 79 -1.53 18.22 3.43
N LYS A 80 -1.89 19.01 4.42
CA LYS A 80 -2.05 18.50 5.78
C LYS A 80 -3.09 17.38 5.85
N LYS A 81 -4.22 17.54 5.16
CA LYS A 81 -5.29 16.55 5.18
C LYS A 81 -4.84 15.21 4.63
N ASP A 82 -4.12 15.21 3.52
CA ASP A 82 -3.62 13.99 2.89
C ASP A 82 -2.62 13.30 3.81
N ILE A 83 -1.70 14.07 4.36
CA ILE A 83 -0.63 13.53 5.22
C ILE A 83 -1.22 12.95 6.49
N ASP A 84 -2.17 13.63 7.11
CA ASP A 84 -2.84 13.16 8.31
C ASP A 84 -3.60 11.86 8.04
N ALA A 85 -4.33 11.79 6.93
CA ALA A 85 -5.07 10.58 6.57
C ALA A 85 -4.13 9.40 6.35
N CYS A 86 -3.02 9.63 5.66
CA CYS A 86 -2.04 8.59 5.39
C CYS A 86 -1.41 8.09 6.70
N HIS A 87 -1.05 9.00 7.59
CA HIS A 87 -0.50 8.65 8.89
C HIS A 87 -1.47 7.80 9.71
N GLU A 88 -2.73 8.20 9.75
CA GLU A 88 -3.75 7.45 10.49
C GLU A 88 -3.95 6.05 9.91
N ALA A 89 -3.97 5.93 8.59
CA ALA A 89 -4.20 4.64 7.95
C ALA A 89 -3.05 3.66 8.17
N LEU A 90 -1.83 4.17 8.25
CA LEU A 90 -0.62 3.35 8.36
C LEU A 90 -0.19 3.05 9.79
N ARG A 91 -0.81 3.67 10.75
CA ARG A 91 -0.44 3.54 12.15
C ARG A 91 -0.60 2.14 12.76
#